data_afc5cb409e129a14d78261fb6f7e76fd
#
_entry.id   afc5cb409e129a14d78261fb6f7e76fd
#
_cell.length_a   1.000
_cell.length_b   1.000
_cell.length_c   1.000
_cell.angle_alpha   90.00
_cell.angle_beta   90.00
_cell.angle_gamma   90.00
#
_symmetry.space_group_name_H-M   'P 1'
#
loop_
_entity.id
_entity.type
_entity.pdbx_description
1 polymer ?
#
loop_
_entity_poly.entity_id
_entity_poly.type
_entity_poly.pdbx_seq_one_letter_code
_entity_poly.pdbx_strand_id
1 'polypeptide(L)'
;VDGLEPIAVADECLPVILPEVENFKPTGGNTSVLAQVDDWVRVWVDVETGKTVPITELKPAGENWYEGRRETDTLDGYACSSWYFLRYLDPHNNAEAWDPARINHWMPVDYYNGADHAVAHLLYSRFWMRFFYKLGLVPTPEPFKRMMYNAYIMAPDGQKMSKSKGNVIDPMEIMDSG
;
A
#
# COMPACT_ATOMS: atom_id res chain seq x y z
N VAL A 1 -19.07 15.57 -2.69
CA VAL A 1 -19.99 16.70 -2.42
C VAL A 1 -19.09 17.88 -2.08
N ASP A 2 -19.13 18.94 -2.89
CA ASP A 2 -18.30 20.13 -2.67
C ASP A 2 -18.53 20.67 -1.26
N GLY A 3 -17.45 20.71 -0.45
CA GLY A 3 -17.47 21.25 0.91
C GLY A 3 -17.76 20.27 2.04
N LEU A 4 -17.89 18.96 1.78
CA LEU A 4 -17.93 17.94 2.81
C LEU A 4 -16.55 17.31 3.02
N GLU A 5 -16.28 16.87 4.25
CA GLU A 5 -15.12 16.06 4.58
C GLU A 5 -15.13 14.75 3.78
N PRO A 6 -13.96 14.16 3.47
CA PRO A 6 -13.87 12.85 2.83
C PRO A 6 -14.65 11.78 3.61
N ILE A 7 -15.44 10.99 2.91
CA ILE A 7 -16.25 9.92 3.50
C ILE A 7 -15.59 8.58 3.15
N ALA A 8 -15.34 7.76 4.18
CA ALA A 8 -14.84 6.41 3.97
C ALA A 8 -15.91 5.55 3.28
N VAL A 9 -15.50 4.77 2.29
CA VAL A 9 -16.38 3.79 1.64
C VAL A 9 -16.77 2.71 2.64
N ALA A 10 -18.05 2.32 2.67
CA ALA A 10 -18.55 1.27 3.54
C ALA A 10 -17.85 -0.08 3.25
N ASP A 11 -17.62 -0.88 4.29
CA ASP A 11 -16.92 -2.18 4.18
C ASP A 11 -17.57 -3.12 3.18
N GLU A 12 -18.88 -3.11 3.07
CA GLU A 12 -19.64 -3.93 2.10
C GLU A 12 -19.44 -3.51 0.64
N CYS A 13 -18.90 -2.30 0.40
CA CYS A 13 -18.54 -1.79 -0.93
C CYS A 13 -17.06 -2.03 -1.27
N LEU A 14 -16.32 -2.72 -0.42
CA LEU A 14 -14.93 -3.10 -0.67
C LEU A 14 -14.82 -4.50 -1.30
N PRO A 15 -13.80 -4.75 -2.12
CA PRO A 15 -12.80 -3.78 -2.58
C PRO A 15 -13.35 -2.84 -3.65
N VAL A 16 -12.83 -1.60 -3.68
CA VAL A 16 -13.13 -0.67 -4.79
C VAL A 16 -12.37 -1.15 -6.03
N ILE A 17 -13.10 -1.68 -7.00
CA ILE A 17 -12.51 -2.18 -8.25
C ILE A 17 -12.18 -1.01 -9.16
N LEU A 18 -10.93 -0.97 -9.64
CA LEU A 18 -10.49 0.04 -10.59
C LEU A 18 -11.10 -0.24 -11.98
N PRO A 19 -11.41 0.81 -12.77
CA PRO A 19 -11.95 0.65 -14.11
C PRO A 19 -10.85 0.16 -15.07
N GLU A 20 -11.25 -0.54 -16.12
CA GLU A 20 -10.36 -0.80 -17.24
C GLU A 20 -10.09 0.50 -18.01
N VAL A 21 -8.82 0.82 -18.23
CA VAL A 21 -8.37 2.01 -18.93
C VAL A 21 -7.53 1.61 -20.13
N GLU A 22 -7.93 2.00 -21.32
CA GLU A 22 -7.20 1.64 -22.55
C GLU A 22 -5.84 2.37 -22.66
N ASN A 23 -5.72 3.55 -22.06
CA ASN A 23 -4.53 4.39 -22.20
C ASN A 23 -4.07 4.93 -20.85
N PHE A 24 -2.91 4.48 -20.39
CA PHE A 24 -2.25 4.91 -19.14
C PHE A 24 -1.24 6.04 -19.34
N LYS A 25 -1.20 6.69 -20.51
CA LYS A 25 -0.26 7.81 -20.72
C LYS A 25 -0.63 8.99 -19.82
N PRO A 26 0.39 9.66 -19.26
CA PRO A 26 0.16 10.87 -18.50
C PRO A 26 -0.63 11.90 -19.31
N THR A 27 -1.57 12.55 -18.65
CA THR A 27 -2.47 13.54 -19.28
C THR A 27 -1.80 14.88 -19.56
N GLY A 28 -0.55 15.03 -19.11
CA GLY A 28 0.21 16.30 -19.22
C GLY A 28 -0.17 17.33 -18.14
N GLY A 29 -1.06 16.98 -17.21
CA GLY A 29 -1.49 17.80 -16.07
C GLY A 29 -1.25 17.09 -14.73
N ASN A 30 -1.78 17.68 -13.66
CA ASN A 30 -1.71 17.12 -12.30
C ASN A 30 -2.87 16.16 -11.97
N THR A 31 -3.62 15.71 -12.96
CA THR A 31 -4.75 14.81 -12.77
C THR A 31 -4.37 13.37 -13.08
N SER A 32 -4.81 12.45 -12.24
CA SER A 32 -4.60 11.02 -12.46
C SER A 32 -5.36 10.52 -13.70
N VAL A 33 -4.92 9.41 -14.26
CA VAL A 33 -5.62 8.76 -15.39
C VAL A 33 -7.04 8.35 -14.98
N LEU A 34 -7.23 7.92 -13.73
CA LEU A 34 -8.53 7.55 -13.18
C LEU A 34 -9.53 8.71 -13.17
N ALA A 35 -9.05 9.94 -12.97
CA ALA A 35 -9.89 11.14 -12.95
C ALA A 35 -10.61 11.40 -14.28
N GLN A 36 -10.19 10.76 -15.37
CA GLN A 36 -10.80 10.88 -16.70
C GLN A 36 -11.94 9.89 -16.94
N VAL A 37 -12.10 8.90 -16.06
CA VAL A 37 -13.17 7.89 -16.17
C VAL A 37 -14.38 8.39 -15.39
N ASP A 38 -15.14 9.31 -15.98
CA ASP A 38 -16.22 10.03 -15.29
C ASP A 38 -17.27 9.08 -14.69
N ASP A 39 -17.65 8.03 -15.40
CA ASP A 39 -18.63 7.04 -14.94
C ASP A 39 -18.15 6.23 -13.73
N TRP A 40 -16.83 6.10 -13.55
CA TRP A 40 -16.25 5.46 -12.37
C TRP A 40 -16.02 6.45 -11.23
N VAL A 41 -15.60 7.67 -11.55
CA VAL A 41 -15.30 8.71 -10.57
C VAL A 41 -16.58 9.18 -9.87
N ARG A 42 -17.65 9.38 -10.60
CA ARG A 42 -18.92 9.86 -10.04
C ARG A 42 -19.74 8.73 -9.48
N VAL A 43 -20.27 8.92 -8.29
CA VAL A 43 -21.08 7.94 -7.57
C VAL A 43 -22.22 8.61 -6.84
N TRP A 44 -23.29 7.86 -6.60
CA TRP A 44 -24.19 8.16 -5.51
C TRP A 44 -23.56 7.68 -4.20
N VAL A 45 -23.49 8.51 -3.19
CA VAL A 45 -22.96 8.17 -1.87
C VAL A 45 -23.99 8.48 -0.80
N ASP A 46 -24.21 7.53 0.07
CA ASP A 46 -24.93 7.74 1.32
C ASP A 46 -23.93 8.32 2.35
N VAL A 47 -24.16 9.56 2.74
CA VAL A 47 -23.22 10.32 3.58
C VAL A 47 -23.17 9.83 5.04
N GLU A 48 -24.14 9.07 5.49
CA GLU A 48 -24.14 8.49 6.84
C GLU A 48 -23.41 7.15 6.90
N THR A 49 -23.59 6.32 5.86
CA THR A 49 -23.08 4.94 5.88
C THR A 49 -21.82 4.74 5.04
N GLY A 50 -21.51 5.66 4.12
CA GLY A 50 -20.42 5.50 3.15
C GLY A 50 -20.73 4.50 2.02
N LYS A 51 -21.96 4.01 1.90
CA LYS A 51 -22.37 3.16 0.77
C LYS A 51 -22.29 3.94 -0.53
N THR A 52 -21.82 3.26 -1.59
CA THR A 52 -21.70 3.87 -2.92
C THR A 52 -22.38 3.02 -3.98
N VAL A 53 -23.01 3.71 -4.95
CA VAL A 53 -23.61 3.12 -6.14
C VAL A 53 -23.08 3.89 -7.35
N PRO A 54 -22.77 3.22 -8.49
CA PRO A 54 -22.33 3.91 -9.69
C PRO A 54 -23.31 5.01 -10.11
N ILE A 55 -22.79 6.14 -10.61
CA ILE A 55 -23.63 7.26 -11.07
C ILE A 55 -24.51 6.88 -12.27
N THR A 56 -24.12 5.85 -13.01
CA THR A 56 -24.86 5.30 -14.15
C THR A 56 -26.13 4.56 -13.75
N GLU A 57 -26.26 4.21 -12.48
CA GLU A 57 -27.46 3.59 -11.92
C GLU A 57 -28.44 4.66 -11.39
N LEU A 58 -29.68 4.24 -11.13
CA LEU A 58 -30.65 5.13 -10.54
C LEU A 58 -30.23 5.53 -9.13
N LYS A 59 -30.43 6.80 -8.80
CA LYS A 59 -30.21 7.27 -7.43
C LYS A 59 -31.05 6.45 -6.46
N PRO A 60 -30.43 5.83 -5.43
CA PRO A 60 -31.17 5.10 -4.42
C PRO A 60 -32.15 5.99 -3.67
N ALA A 61 -33.26 5.41 -3.18
CA ALA A 61 -34.22 6.11 -2.37
C ALA A 61 -33.65 6.47 -1.00
N GLY A 62 -33.94 7.66 -0.50
CA GLY A 62 -33.50 8.17 0.80
C GLY A 62 -32.95 9.57 0.73
N GLU A 63 -32.97 10.28 1.85
CA GLU A 63 -32.56 11.69 1.93
C GLU A 63 -31.03 11.85 2.02
N ASN A 64 -30.31 10.79 2.43
CA ASN A 64 -28.86 10.84 2.69
C ASN A 64 -27.99 10.54 1.46
N TRP A 65 -28.60 10.29 0.31
CA TRP A 65 -27.88 10.02 -0.93
C TRP A 65 -27.59 11.30 -1.71
N TYR A 66 -26.32 11.54 -1.97
CA TYR A 66 -25.83 12.68 -2.73
C TYR A 66 -24.89 12.22 -3.84
N GLU A 67 -24.73 13.04 -4.85
CA GLU A 67 -23.67 12.84 -5.84
C GLU A 67 -22.32 13.12 -5.17
N GLY A 68 -21.40 12.18 -5.28
CA GLY A 68 -20.03 12.26 -4.78
C GLY A 68 -19.03 11.95 -5.86
N ARG A 69 -17.75 12.14 -5.54
CA ARG A 69 -16.62 11.79 -6.40
C ARG A 69 -15.67 10.89 -5.65
N ARG A 70 -15.22 9.81 -6.30
CA ARG A 70 -14.17 8.96 -5.75
C ARG A 70 -12.85 9.72 -5.75
N GLU A 71 -12.02 9.42 -4.75
CA GLU A 71 -10.61 9.79 -4.79
C GLU A 71 -9.94 9.07 -5.98
N THR A 72 -9.16 9.81 -6.75
CA THR A 72 -8.52 9.31 -7.96
C THR A 72 -7.00 9.20 -7.85
N ASP A 73 -6.41 9.75 -6.79
CA ASP A 73 -5.01 9.57 -6.48
C ASP A 73 -4.81 8.25 -5.74
N THR A 74 -3.93 7.42 -6.27
CA THR A 74 -3.57 6.15 -5.65
C THR A 74 -2.28 6.31 -4.85
N LEU A 75 -2.15 5.52 -3.77
CA LEU A 75 -0.87 5.40 -3.09
C LEU A 75 0.17 4.79 -4.03
N ASP A 76 1.43 5.19 -3.85
CA ASP A 76 2.57 4.58 -4.54
C ASP A 76 2.60 3.06 -4.37
N GLY A 77 3.13 2.34 -5.37
CA GLY A 77 3.21 0.87 -5.36
C GLY A 77 3.95 0.27 -4.17
N TYR A 78 4.84 1.02 -3.52
CA TYR A 78 5.52 0.60 -2.30
C TYR A 78 4.63 0.68 -1.04
N ALA A 79 3.53 1.41 -1.06
CA ALA A 79 2.68 1.57 0.11
C ALA A 79 2.13 0.23 0.59
N CYS A 80 1.49 -0.55 -0.29
CA CYS A 80 0.90 -1.84 0.07
C CYS A 80 1.96 -2.86 0.50
N SER A 81 3.15 -2.85 -0.13
CA SER A 81 4.22 -3.80 0.15
C SER A 81 5.11 -3.41 1.34
N SER A 82 4.82 -2.32 2.05
CA SER A 82 5.69 -1.83 3.12
C SER A 82 5.26 -2.19 4.54
N TRP A 83 4.19 -2.94 4.72
CA TRP A 83 3.72 -3.42 6.03
C TRP A 83 3.77 -4.95 6.19
N TYR A 84 4.40 -5.65 5.23
CA TYR A 84 4.52 -7.13 5.17
C TYR A 84 5.06 -7.73 6.46
N PHE A 85 5.99 -7.07 7.14
CA PHE A 85 6.63 -7.55 8.36
C PHE A 85 5.62 -7.75 9.51
N LEU A 86 4.52 -7.01 9.53
CA LEU A 86 3.42 -7.24 10.45
C LEU A 86 2.64 -8.49 10.08
N ARG A 87 2.30 -8.63 8.78
CA ARG A 87 1.56 -9.80 8.30
C ARG A 87 2.33 -11.11 8.43
N TYR A 88 3.66 -11.07 8.33
CA TYR A 88 4.51 -12.26 8.53
C TYR A 88 4.41 -12.86 9.93
N LEU A 89 4.02 -12.08 10.92
CA LEU A 89 3.84 -12.58 12.28
C LEU A 89 2.59 -13.45 12.42
N ASP A 90 1.62 -13.30 11.53
CA ASP A 90 0.38 -14.08 11.54
C ASP A 90 -0.18 -14.30 10.12
N PRO A 91 0.54 -15.00 9.23
CA PRO A 91 0.23 -15.07 7.80
C PRO A 91 -1.06 -15.85 7.47
N HIS A 92 -1.53 -16.70 8.38
CA HIS A 92 -2.69 -17.56 8.17
C HIS A 92 -3.98 -17.05 8.85
N ASN A 93 -3.93 -15.89 9.44
CA ASN A 93 -5.12 -15.27 10.04
C ASN A 93 -6.06 -14.76 8.93
N ASN A 94 -7.23 -15.38 8.82
CA ASN A 94 -8.24 -15.02 7.83
C ASN A 94 -9.34 -14.10 8.40
N ALA A 95 -9.33 -13.87 9.71
CA ALA A 95 -10.33 -13.04 10.39
C ALA A 95 -9.85 -11.59 10.56
N GLU A 96 -8.57 -11.42 10.85
CA GLU A 96 -7.99 -10.12 11.16
C GLU A 96 -6.64 -9.95 10.43
N ALA A 97 -6.13 -8.72 10.39
CA ALA A 97 -4.82 -8.43 9.80
C ALA A 97 -3.68 -9.18 10.52
N TRP A 98 -3.81 -9.38 11.82
CA TRP A 98 -2.90 -10.12 12.70
C TRP A 98 -3.51 -10.33 14.09
N ASP A 99 -2.99 -11.30 14.83
CA ASP A 99 -3.27 -11.48 16.26
C ASP A 99 -2.56 -10.38 17.09
N PRO A 100 -3.29 -9.57 17.88
CA PRO A 100 -2.71 -8.52 18.72
C PRO A 100 -1.65 -9.04 19.70
N ALA A 101 -1.79 -10.26 20.22
CA ALA A 101 -0.82 -10.83 21.15
C ALA A 101 0.53 -11.09 20.47
N ARG A 102 0.53 -11.57 19.22
CA ARG A 102 1.75 -11.77 18.42
C ARG A 102 2.44 -10.45 18.11
N ILE A 103 1.68 -9.43 17.69
CA ILE A 103 2.22 -8.10 17.40
C ILE A 103 2.84 -7.47 18.67
N ASN A 104 2.14 -7.53 19.79
CA ASN A 104 2.66 -6.99 21.05
C ASN A 104 3.93 -7.69 21.54
N HIS A 105 4.10 -8.97 21.22
CA HIS A 105 5.30 -9.73 21.58
C HIS A 105 6.50 -9.41 20.68
N TRP A 106 6.28 -9.30 19.37
CA TRP A 106 7.36 -9.25 18.39
C TRP A 106 7.75 -7.82 17.96
N MET A 107 6.86 -6.85 18.12
CA MET A 107 7.14 -5.48 17.68
C MET A 107 7.77 -4.63 18.78
N PRO A 108 8.67 -3.69 18.43
CA PRO A 108 9.23 -3.45 17.09
C PRO A 108 10.27 -4.50 16.68
N VAL A 109 10.45 -4.70 15.40
CA VAL A 109 11.47 -5.59 14.83
C VAL A 109 12.86 -5.14 15.29
N ASP A 110 13.75 -6.09 15.65
CA ASP A 110 15.03 -5.74 16.24
C ASP A 110 15.95 -5.00 15.28
N TYR A 111 16.01 -5.41 14.02
CA TYR A 111 16.76 -4.67 13.01
C TYR A 111 16.18 -4.86 11.59
N TYR A 112 16.37 -3.87 10.77
CA TYR A 112 16.12 -3.90 9.34
C TYR A 112 17.46 -3.88 8.60
N ASN A 113 17.58 -4.73 7.58
CA ASN A 113 18.77 -4.82 6.75
C ASN A 113 18.43 -4.42 5.31
N GLY A 114 19.08 -3.39 4.78
CA GLY A 114 18.88 -2.93 3.40
C GLY A 114 19.50 -1.56 3.16
N ALA A 115 19.88 -1.31 1.92
CA ALA A 115 20.53 -0.07 1.54
C ALA A 115 19.63 0.87 0.73
N ASP A 116 18.84 0.33 -0.21
CA ASP A 116 18.23 1.09 -1.30
C ASP A 116 16.83 1.64 -1.03
N HIS A 117 16.23 1.33 0.11
CA HIS A 117 14.80 1.56 0.33
C HIS A 117 14.49 2.62 1.39
N ALA A 118 15.43 3.50 1.69
CA ALA A 118 15.25 4.53 2.73
C ALA A 118 14.07 5.47 2.41
N VAL A 119 13.95 5.90 1.16
CA VAL A 119 12.88 6.83 0.72
C VAL A 119 11.57 6.09 0.37
N ALA A 120 11.65 4.86 -0.08
CA ALA A 120 10.46 4.09 -0.44
C ALA A 120 9.96 3.24 0.73
N HIS A 121 10.54 2.05 0.93
CA HIS A 121 10.07 1.09 1.93
C HIS A 121 10.10 1.64 3.37
N LEU A 122 11.19 2.24 3.82
CA LEU A 122 11.30 2.72 5.21
C LEU A 122 10.34 3.87 5.52
N LEU A 123 10.12 4.77 4.54
CA LEU A 123 9.16 5.86 4.70
C LEU A 123 7.74 5.31 4.87
N TYR A 124 7.31 4.40 3.97
CA TYR A 124 5.98 3.81 4.05
C TYR A 124 5.80 2.87 5.25
N SER A 125 6.84 2.12 5.63
CA SER A 125 6.79 1.29 6.86
C SER A 125 6.52 2.14 8.09
N ARG A 126 7.18 3.31 8.21
CA ARG A 126 6.96 4.25 9.30
C ARG A 126 5.59 4.93 9.21
N PHE A 127 5.14 5.25 8.00
CA PHE A 127 3.79 5.77 7.77
C PHE A 127 2.73 4.80 8.30
N TRP A 128 2.78 3.53 7.88
CA TRP A 128 1.85 2.50 8.31
C TRP A 128 1.91 2.24 9.82
N MET A 129 3.12 2.14 10.40
CA MET A 129 3.24 1.94 11.85
C MET A 129 2.64 3.08 12.65
N ARG A 130 2.84 4.32 12.23
CA ARG A 130 2.25 5.50 12.90
C ARG A 130 0.73 5.54 12.74
N PHE A 131 0.23 5.14 11.60
CA PHE A 131 -1.21 5.02 11.35
C PHE A 131 -1.82 3.94 12.26
N PHE A 132 -1.28 2.73 12.25
CA PHE A 132 -1.76 1.64 13.10
C PHE A 132 -1.59 1.92 14.59
N TYR A 133 -0.54 2.63 14.99
CA TYR A 133 -0.35 3.06 16.37
C TYR A 133 -1.43 4.02 16.82
N LYS A 134 -1.82 4.98 15.98
CA LYS A 134 -2.94 5.90 16.28
C LYS A 134 -4.27 5.15 16.42
N LEU A 135 -4.46 4.05 15.72
CA LEU A 135 -5.63 3.18 15.85
C LEU A 135 -5.53 2.19 17.04
N GLY A 136 -4.41 2.16 17.78
CA GLY A 136 -4.20 1.21 18.87
C GLY A 136 -3.94 -0.24 18.43
N LEU A 137 -3.61 -0.47 17.17
CA LEU A 137 -3.41 -1.82 16.58
C LEU A 137 -1.99 -2.35 16.73
N VAL A 138 -1.03 -1.50 17.06
CA VAL A 138 0.38 -1.87 17.28
C VAL A 138 0.94 -1.15 18.53
N PRO A 139 1.92 -1.73 19.24
CA PRO A 139 2.42 -1.20 20.50
C PRO A 139 3.38 -0.01 20.37
N THR A 140 3.89 0.27 19.18
CA THR A 140 4.93 1.26 18.94
C THR A 140 4.73 1.99 17.61
N PRO A 141 5.07 3.28 17.53
CA PRO A 141 4.95 4.03 16.28
C PRO A 141 6.12 3.81 15.31
N GLU A 142 7.20 3.14 15.74
CA GLU A 142 8.37 2.87 14.90
C GLU A 142 8.51 1.36 14.63
N PRO A 143 8.75 0.98 13.35
CA PRO A 143 8.75 -0.43 12.95
C PRO A 143 10.02 -1.19 13.37
N PHE A 144 11.16 -0.51 13.38
CA PHE A 144 12.49 -1.13 13.54
C PHE A 144 13.29 -0.43 14.64
N LYS A 145 13.97 -1.22 15.51
CA LYS A 145 14.87 -0.68 16.55
C LYS A 145 16.19 -0.18 15.95
N ARG A 146 16.68 -0.87 14.92
CA ARG A 146 17.97 -0.58 14.26
C ARG A 146 17.86 -0.78 12.77
N MET A 147 18.63 -0.01 12.04
CA MET A 147 18.90 -0.25 10.63
C MET A 147 20.36 -0.66 10.46
N MET A 148 20.59 -1.75 9.74
CA MET A 148 21.92 -2.17 9.31
C MET A 148 22.05 -1.86 7.82
N TYR A 149 22.99 -0.98 7.51
CA TYR A 149 23.29 -0.63 6.13
C TYR A 149 24.36 -1.58 5.57
N ASN A 150 23.96 -2.44 4.65
CA ASN A 150 24.89 -3.28 3.92
C ASN A 150 25.21 -2.65 2.58
N ALA A 151 26.49 -2.68 2.21
CA ALA A 151 26.91 -2.37 0.85
C ALA A 151 26.37 -3.40 -0.15
N TYR A 152 26.33 -3.03 -1.43
CA TYR A 152 25.99 -3.96 -2.48
C TYR A 152 27.02 -5.07 -2.63
N ILE A 153 26.56 -6.27 -2.95
CA ILE A 153 27.45 -7.32 -3.42
C ILE A 153 27.86 -6.97 -4.84
N MET A 154 29.16 -6.84 -5.04
CA MET A 154 29.74 -6.46 -6.32
C MET A 154 30.13 -7.71 -7.10
N ALA A 155 29.93 -7.69 -8.41
CA ALA A 155 30.46 -8.68 -9.30
C ALA A 155 32.00 -8.53 -9.47
N PRO A 156 32.72 -9.54 -10.03
CA PRO A 156 34.18 -9.46 -10.23
C PRO A 156 34.62 -8.28 -11.08
N ASP A 157 33.74 -7.72 -11.92
CA ASP A 157 33.95 -6.52 -12.72
C ASP A 157 33.87 -5.21 -11.91
N GLY A 158 33.63 -5.30 -10.59
CA GLY A 158 33.48 -4.14 -9.71
C GLY A 158 32.15 -3.40 -9.87
N GLN A 159 31.16 -3.96 -10.58
CA GLN A 159 29.83 -3.40 -10.71
C GLN A 159 28.84 -4.11 -9.80
N LYS A 160 27.75 -3.39 -9.43
CA LYS A 160 26.65 -3.99 -8.71
C LYS A 160 26.06 -5.16 -9.51
N MET A 161 25.90 -6.32 -8.87
CA MET A 161 25.22 -7.46 -9.48
C MET A 161 23.78 -7.10 -9.84
N SER A 162 23.37 -7.43 -11.05
CA SER A 162 22.02 -7.18 -11.56
C SER A 162 21.64 -8.24 -12.59
N LYS A 163 20.43 -8.77 -12.48
CA LYS A 163 19.87 -9.70 -13.49
C LYS A 163 19.86 -9.10 -14.90
N SER A 164 19.58 -7.80 -15.01
CA SER A 164 19.57 -7.11 -16.31
C SER A 164 20.96 -6.96 -16.95
N LYS A 165 22.02 -7.02 -16.15
CA LYS A 165 23.41 -6.98 -16.62
C LYS A 165 24.01 -8.36 -16.87
N GLY A 166 23.34 -9.41 -16.42
CA GLY A 166 23.84 -10.79 -16.53
C GLY A 166 25.13 -11.08 -15.77
N ASN A 167 25.47 -10.24 -14.76
CA ASN A 167 26.70 -10.34 -13.96
C ASN A 167 26.45 -10.92 -12.55
N VAL A 168 25.35 -11.63 -12.37
CA VAL A 168 24.99 -12.30 -11.11
C VAL A 168 25.75 -13.61 -11.03
N ILE A 169 26.44 -13.86 -9.91
CA ILE A 169 27.02 -15.16 -9.57
C ILE A 169 25.98 -15.95 -8.79
N ASP A 170 25.70 -17.18 -9.23
CA ASP A 170 24.80 -18.06 -8.51
C ASP A 170 25.52 -18.56 -7.23
N PRO A 171 24.92 -18.43 -6.04
CA PRO A 171 25.47 -19.00 -4.82
C PRO A 171 25.79 -20.50 -4.92
N MET A 172 25.07 -21.25 -5.74
CA MET A 172 25.34 -22.69 -5.97
C MET A 172 26.67 -22.91 -6.66
N GLU A 173 27.08 -22.05 -7.60
CA GLU A 173 28.40 -22.13 -8.23
C GLU A 173 29.54 -22.01 -7.21
N ILE A 174 29.35 -21.17 -6.19
CA ILE A 174 30.31 -20.98 -5.11
C ILE A 174 30.36 -22.25 -4.22
N MET A 175 29.20 -22.82 -3.93
CA MET A 175 29.13 -24.05 -3.13
C MET A 175 29.73 -25.24 -3.84
N ASP A 176 29.54 -25.35 -5.14
CA ASP A 176 30.07 -26.46 -5.97
C ASP A 176 31.58 -26.33 -6.25
N SER A 177 32.14 -25.15 -6.12
CA SER A 177 33.58 -24.90 -6.32
C SER A 177 34.44 -25.25 -5.12
N GLY A 178 33.85 -25.67 -3.97
CA GLY A 178 34.54 -26.16 -2.76
C GLY A 178 34.91 -25.05 -1.81
#